data_cb7c9ba2935ca833f390a0c0370ff940
#
_entry.id   cb7c9ba2935ca833f390a0c0370ff940
#
_cell.length_a   1.000
_cell.length_b   1.000
_cell.length_c   1.000
_cell.angle_alpha   90.00
_cell.angle_beta   90.00
_cell.angle_gamma   90.00
#
_symmetry.space_group_name_H-M   'P 1'
#
loop_
_entity.id
_entity.type
_entity.pdbx_description
1 polymer ?
#
loop_
_entity_poly.entity_id
_entity_poly.type
_entity_poly.pdbx_seq_one_letter_code
_entity_poly.pdbx_strand_id
1 'polypeptide(L)'
;MKKISLGGVALVCAFCSLYAQDPRERNYFYEILDPKHEPKPLVEGFAQERITENLNRGLAVAPSRDGKSVYLSWRLLASDAPATAFHVYREVGGKACRLTKKAVSRTCDFVDTAPHAQAVYWVEAVAKGQKPVVSEKRKVVLSDLKPYTSIRLKDNAKAGKIALADLNGDGTYDYIVRTPETNVDPGMPGDTTGKTYKISAYLSDGTYLWTYDMGPGIEPGIWYSPFIVYDFNGDGKAEVAIKTAGADYVKNEKGRVCGGSEYLSVLDGMTGQEIDRVDWPERNDRYGNLIRQNRNQMGAAYLDGKTPFILAARGTYKLMVVDAWMLKNGKLERAWRWDGDEENPVVRSMGAHSMVTADVDGDGRDEVMLGSCMLDDNGTLLWSSGLGHSDKAYLCKLHPDREGMQVFMVSEPKKEDGRGVSVVDAATGKLIWSIGHTTYHVGDGMVTDFDPAHPGLECFASEDLSLI
;
A
#
# COMPACT_ATOMS: atom_id res chain seq x y z
N MET A 1 27.11 -72.30 51.33
CA MET A 1 25.77 -71.81 50.89
C MET A 1 25.83 -70.31 50.75
N LYS A 2 25.96 -69.85 49.56
CA LYS A 2 25.95 -68.41 49.21
C LYS A 2 24.58 -68.07 48.61
N LYS A 3 23.89 -67.13 49.26
CA LYS A 3 22.65 -66.56 48.72
C LYS A 3 22.96 -65.59 47.62
N ILE A 4 22.39 -65.83 46.46
CA ILE A 4 22.44 -64.87 45.29
C ILE A 4 21.21 -63.98 45.48
N SER A 5 21.47 -62.67 45.57
CA SER A 5 20.46 -61.62 45.55
C SER A 5 20.15 -61.25 44.11
N LEU A 6 18.90 -61.43 43.67
CA LEU A 6 18.42 -60.86 42.43
C LEU A 6 18.20 -59.40 42.64
N GLY A 7 19.04 -58.59 42.00
CA GLY A 7 18.79 -57.14 41.84
C GLY A 7 17.75 -56.90 40.78
N GLY A 8 16.64 -56.31 41.15
CA GLY A 8 15.61 -55.88 40.22
C GLY A 8 16.11 -54.71 39.35
N VAL A 9 16.11 -54.93 38.05
CA VAL A 9 16.29 -53.85 37.06
C VAL A 9 14.96 -53.13 36.93
N ALA A 10 14.88 -51.95 37.54
CA ALA A 10 13.76 -51.03 37.27
C ALA A 10 13.89 -50.46 35.88
N LEU A 11 13.03 -50.91 34.96
CA LEU A 11 12.86 -50.33 33.63
C LEU A 11 12.18 -48.96 33.81
N VAL A 12 12.95 -47.91 33.82
CA VAL A 12 12.42 -46.54 33.72
C VAL A 12 11.96 -46.35 32.27
N CYS A 13 10.68 -46.60 32.03
CA CYS A 13 10.04 -46.14 30.79
C CYS A 13 9.98 -44.60 30.86
N ALA A 14 10.98 -43.97 30.29
CA ALA A 14 10.86 -42.56 29.94
C ALA A 14 9.77 -42.45 28.88
N PHE A 15 8.56 -42.10 29.28
CA PHE A 15 7.56 -41.55 28.42
C PHE A 15 8.14 -40.22 27.91
N CYS A 16 8.88 -40.25 26.81
CA CYS A 16 9.00 -39.10 25.94
C CYS A 16 7.57 -38.85 25.44
N SER A 17 6.84 -37.97 26.12
CA SER A 17 5.71 -37.29 25.54
C SER A 17 6.26 -36.57 24.34
N LEU A 18 6.16 -37.21 23.19
CA LEU A 18 6.16 -36.53 21.91
C LEU A 18 4.95 -35.59 21.99
N TYR A 19 5.19 -34.37 22.50
CA TYR A 19 4.33 -33.27 22.17
C TYR A 19 4.34 -33.23 20.64
N ALA A 20 3.25 -33.70 20.06
CA ALA A 20 3.02 -33.44 18.64
C ALA A 20 3.07 -31.93 18.53
N GLN A 21 4.16 -31.42 17.95
CA GLN A 21 4.26 -29.98 17.68
C GLN A 21 2.98 -29.61 16.92
N ASP A 22 2.30 -28.57 17.40
CA ASP A 22 1.13 -28.03 16.72
C ASP A 22 1.50 -27.89 15.24
N PRO A 23 0.75 -28.50 14.32
CA PRO A 23 1.03 -28.38 12.89
C PRO A 23 1.25 -26.92 12.46
N ARG A 24 0.65 -25.97 13.18
CA ARG A 24 0.80 -24.52 13.01
C ARG A 24 2.16 -23.97 13.49
N GLU A 25 2.98 -24.75 14.20
CA GLU A 25 4.33 -24.39 14.64
C GLU A 25 5.44 -25.04 13.81
N ARG A 26 5.08 -25.92 12.87
CA ARG A 26 6.03 -26.51 11.94
C ARG A 26 6.35 -25.54 10.80
N ASN A 27 7.32 -25.88 9.99
CA ASN A 27 7.77 -25.08 8.87
C ASN A 27 6.58 -24.62 8.00
N TYR A 28 6.35 -23.31 7.93
CA TYR A 28 5.19 -22.68 7.25
C TYR A 28 5.48 -22.34 5.79
N PHE A 29 6.62 -22.70 5.26
CA PHE A 29 7.05 -22.36 3.92
C PHE A 29 6.59 -23.43 2.92
N TYR A 30 5.28 -23.46 2.67
CA TYR A 30 4.67 -24.36 1.69
C TYR A 30 4.36 -23.61 0.40
N GLU A 31 4.71 -24.23 -0.72
CA GLU A 31 4.21 -23.80 -2.02
C GLU A 31 2.79 -24.30 -2.23
N ILE A 32 1.88 -23.41 -2.59
CA ILE A 32 0.51 -23.68 -2.98
C ILE A 32 0.27 -22.87 -4.25
N LEU A 33 0.36 -23.53 -5.39
CA LEU A 33 0.34 -22.88 -6.71
C LEU A 33 -0.93 -23.19 -7.51
N ASP A 34 -1.85 -23.97 -6.94
CA ASP A 34 -3.13 -24.27 -7.56
C ASP A 34 -4.20 -23.36 -6.94
N PRO A 35 -4.79 -22.44 -7.70
CA PRO A 35 -5.88 -21.60 -7.23
C PRO A 35 -7.06 -22.42 -6.70
N LYS A 36 -7.62 -21.99 -5.58
CA LYS A 36 -8.79 -22.65 -4.96
C LYS A 36 -10.11 -21.92 -5.27
N HIS A 37 -10.05 -20.84 -6.02
CA HIS A 37 -11.24 -20.04 -6.36
C HIS A 37 -12.00 -20.66 -7.55
N GLU A 38 -13.29 -20.43 -7.59
CA GLU A 38 -14.11 -20.71 -8.76
C GLU A 38 -13.93 -19.61 -9.81
N PRO A 39 -13.75 -19.96 -11.10
CA PRO A 39 -13.67 -18.97 -12.16
C PRO A 39 -14.92 -18.08 -12.19
N LYS A 40 -14.73 -16.76 -12.28
CA LYS A 40 -15.79 -15.78 -12.32
C LYS A 40 -15.90 -15.15 -13.71
N PRO A 41 -17.09 -14.63 -14.06
CA PRO A 41 -17.22 -13.85 -15.28
C PRO A 41 -16.34 -12.61 -15.23
N LEU A 42 -15.68 -12.30 -16.36
CA LEU A 42 -14.91 -11.07 -16.53
C LEU A 42 -15.80 -9.84 -16.27
N VAL A 43 -15.28 -8.83 -15.60
CA VAL A 43 -15.91 -7.51 -15.44
C VAL A 43 -15.48 -6.64 -16.62
N GLU A 44 -16.31 -6.53 -17.63
CA GLU A 44 -16.02 -5.71 -18.82
C GLU A 44 -15.97 -4.23 -18.47
N GLY A 45 -15.03 -3.49 -19.06
CA GLY A 45 -14.90 -2.05 -18.91
C GLY A 45 -14.52 -1.59 -17.50
N PHE A 46 -14.01 -2.45 -16.68
CA PHE A 46 -13.77 -2.21 -15.25
C PHE A 46 -13.02 -0.89 -14.97
N ALA A 47 -12.02 -0.57 -15.76
CA ALA A 47 -11.23 0.66 -15.57
C ALA A 47 -12.02 1.96 -15.81
N GLN A 48 -13.14 1.88 -16.55
CA GLN A 48 -14.03 3.00 -16.82
C GLN A 48 -15.22 3.06 -15.84
N GLU A 49 -15.59 1.91 -15.27
CA GLU A 49 -16.73 1.77 -14.37
C GLU A 49 -16.35 1.84 -12.89
N ARG A 50 -15.06 1.71 -12.56
CA ARG A 50 -14.58 1.84 -11.18
C ARG A 50 -14.96 3.21 -10.60
N ILE A 51 -15.47 3.20 -9.37
CA ILE A 51 -15.69 4.40 -8.58
C ILE A 51 -14.31 4.94 -8.22
N THR A 52 -13.95 6.09 -8.77
CA THR A 52 -12.67 6.74 -8.56
C THR A 52 -12.87 8.21 -8.22
N GLU A 53 -11.86 8.81 -7.61
CA GLU A 53 -11.83 10.26 -7.39
C GLU A 53 -11.98 11.00 -8.72
N ASN A 54 -12.81 12.04 -8.78
CA ASN A 54 -13.02 12.88 -9.96
C ASN A 54 -11.90 13.93 -10.07
N LEU A 55 -10.67 13.49 -10.26
CA LEU A 55 -9.50 14.35 -10.27
C LEU A 55 -9.43 15.23 -11.52
N ASN A 56 -9.03 16.49 -11.35
CA ASN A 56 -8.64 17.36 -12.43
C ASN A 56 -7.27 16.94 -13.04
N ARG A 57 -6.77 17.67 -14.05
CA ARG A 57 -5.47 17.35 -14.67
C ARG A 57 -4.26 17.53 -13.75
N GLY A 58 -4.41 18.21 -12.63
CA GLY A 58 -3.32 18.49 -11.71
C GLY A 58 -2.17 19.22 -12.37
N LEU A 59 -2.48 20.20 -13.24
CA LEU A 59 -1.47 20.93 -13.98
C LEU A 59 -0.50 21.62 -13.03
N ALA A 60 0.71 21.11 -12.98
CA ALA A 60 1.83 21.70 -12.24
C ALA A 60 2.70 22.53 -13.17
N VAL A 61 3.17 23.66 -12.66
CA VAL A 61 4.10 24.55 -13.37
C VAL A 61 5.25 24.87 -12.42
N ALA A 62 6.47 24.54 -12.83
CA ALA A 62 7.67 24.67 -12.01
C ALA A 62 8.82 25.30 -12.82
N PRO A 63 9.82 25.92 -12.17
CA PRO A 63 11.02 26.33 -12.86
C PRO A 63 11.80 25.12 -13.36
N SER A 64 12.28 25.15 -14.59
CA SER A 64 13.19 24.13 -15.10
C SER A 64 14.57 24.24 -14.45
N ARG A 65 15.37 23.18 -14.54
CA ARG A 65 16.74 23.13 -13.98
C ARG A 65 17.67 24.21 -14.53
N ASP A 66 17.44 24.68 -15.74
CA ASP A 66 18.21 25.74 -16.39
C ASP A 66 17.94 27.14 -15.84
N GLY A 67 16.92 27.30 -14.97
CA GLY A 67 16.47 28.57 -14.40
C GLY A 67 15.92 29.58 -15.42
N LYS A 68 15.74 29.19 -16.70
CA LYS A 68 15.30 30.06 -17.80
C LYS A 68 13.98 29.60 -18.42
N SER A 69 13.71 28.30 -18.37
CA SER A 69 12.53 27.64 -18.90
C SER A 69 11.54 27.32 -17.79
N VAL A 70 10.32 27.00 -18.17
CA VAL A 70 9.27 26.52 -17.26
C VAL A 70 8.86 25.12 -17.68
N TYR A 71 8.85 24.21 -16.71
CA TYR A 71 8.40 22.84 -16.85
C TYR A 71 6.94 22.73 -16.45
N LEU A 72 6.14 22.13 -17.32
CA LEU A 72 4.73 21.82 -17.09
C LEU A 72 4.55 20.31 -17.04
N SER A 73 3.74 19.82 -16.12
CA SER A 73 3.30 18.43 -16.08
C SER A 73 1.83 18.31 -15.69
N TRP A 74 1.17 17.25 -16.15
CA TRP A 74 -0.25 17.01 -15.90
C TRP A 74 -0.53 15.51 -15.81
N ARG A 75 -1.74 15.13 -15.41
CA ARG A 75 -2.17 13.73 -15.31
C ARG A 75 -2.78 13.24 -16.63
N LEU A 76 -2.49 11.98 -16.97
CA LEU A 76 -3.37 11.16 -17.81
C LEU A 76 -4.45 10.58 -16.88
N LEU A 77 -5.71 10.77 -17.19
CA LEU A 77 -6.84 10.31 -16.37
C LEU A 77 -7.34 8.95 -16.88
N ALA A 78 -7.88 8.12 -16.00
CA ALA A 78 -8.50 6.85 -16.37
C ALA A 78 -9.66 7.03 -17.37
N SER A 79 -10.34 8.17 -17.34
CA SER A 79 -11.41 8.55 -18.26
C SER A 79 -10.93 9.02 -19.64
N ASP A 80 -9.60 9.16 -19.87
CA ASP A 80 -9.09 9.55 -21.15
C ASP A 80 -9.23 8.41 -22.17
N ALA A 81 -9.61 8.75 -23.39
CA ALA A 81 -9.65 7.78 -24.47
C ALA A 81 -8.24 7.24 -24.80
N PRO A 82 -8.13 6.01 -25.31
CA PRO A 82 -6.88 5.51 -25.87
C PRO A 82 -6.29 6.49 -26.88
N ALA A 83 -4.98 6.69 -26.84
CA ALA A 83 -4.26 7.64 -27.68
C ALA A 83 -4.64 9.12 -27.50
N THR A 84 -5.17 9.51 -26.33
CA THR A 84 -5.31 10.92 -25.96
C THR A 84 -3.96 11.62 -26.03
N ALA A 85 -3.96 12.82 -26.63
CA ALA A 85 -2.79 13.67 -26.76
C ALA A 85 -3.13 15.08 -26.27
N PHE A 86 -2.11 15.91 -26.05
CA PHE A 86 -2.31 17.19 -25.37
C PHE A 86 -1.74 18.36 -26.16
N HIS A 87 -2.50 19.45 -26.27
CA HIS A 87 -1.99 20.74 -26.66
C HIS A 87 -1.75 21.62 -25.44
N VAL A 88 -0.62 22.29 -25.39
CA VAL A 88 -0.24 23.22 -24.32
C VAL A 88 -0.48 24.64 -24.77
N TYR A 89 -1.09 25.43 -23.93
CA TYR A 89 -1.42 26.82 -24.17
C TYR A 89 -0.83 27.74 -23.12
N ARG A 90 -0.49 28.96 -23.54
CA ARG A 90 -0.09 30.07 -22.69
C ARG A 90 -0.89 31.32 -23.07
N GLU A 91 -1.41 32.01 -22.07
CA GLU A 91 -2.07 33.30 -22.21
C GLU A 91 -1.24 34.39 -21.54
N VAL A 92 -1.02 35.49 -22.26
CA VAL A 92 -0.32 36.70 -21.78
C VAL A 92 -1.15 37.91 -22.14
N GLY A 93 -1.52 38.73 -21.17
CA GLY A 93 -2.31 39.95 -21.43
C GLY A 93 -3.65 39.66 -22.10
N GLY A 94 -4.31 38.53 -21.80
CA GLY A 94 -5.58 38.12 -22.40
C GLY A 94 -5.46 37.52 -23.80
N LYS A 95 -4.25 37.36 -24.35
CA LYS A 95 -4.01 36.70 -25.65
C LYS A 95 -3.48 35.31 -25.46
N ALA A 96 -4.27 34.30 -25.84
CA ALA A 96 -3.89 32.89 -25.81
C ALA A 96 -3.03 32.51 -27.03
N CYS A 97 -2.01 31.68 -26.77
CA CYS A 97 -1.14 31.10 -27.78
C CYS A 97 -0.94 29.61 -27.50
N ARG A 98 -1.13 28.79 -28.54
CA ARG A 98 -0.77 27.36 -28.47
C ARG A 98 0.74 27.20 -28.62
N LEU A 99 1.39 26.60 -27.66
CA LEU A 99 2.85 26.41 -27.65
C LEU A 99 3.28 25.16 -28.43
N THR A 100 2.44 24.14 -28.50
CA THR A 100 2.74 22.88 -29.17
C THR A 100 2.33 22.92 -30.65
N LYS A 101 3.27 22.68 -31.58
CA LYS A 101 2.98 22.53 -33.03
C LYS A 101 2.22 21.23 -33.31
N LYS A 102 2.65 20.12 -32.68
CA LYS A 102 1.97 18.80 -32.67
C LYS A 102 1.53 18.50 -31.24
N ALA A 103 0.44 17.79 -31.09
CA ALA A 103 0.01 17.36 -29.78
C ALA A 103 1.05 16.42 -29.13
N VAL A 104 1.27 16.55 -27.83
CA VAL A 104 2.12 15.67 -27.01
C VAL A 104 1.36 14.37 -26.79
N SER A 105 1.90 13.23 -27.20
CA SER A 105 1.22 11.93 -27.17
C SER A 105 2.02 10.80 -26.49
N ARG A 106 3.26 11.07 -26.05
CA ARG A 106 4.12 10.07 -25.42
C ARG A 106 4.37 10.34 -23.95
N THR A 107 4.17 11.58 -23.52
CA THR A 107 4.39 12.05 -22.16
C THR A 107 3.24 12.96 -21.74
N CYS A 108 3.16 13.28 -20.45
CA CYS A 108 2.25 14.28 -19.90
C CYS A 108 3.04 15.49 -19.36
N ASP A 109 4.01 15.95 -20.14
CA ASP A 109 4.85 17.09 -19.78
C ASP A 109 5.24 17.96 -20.99
N PHE A 110 5.72 19.16 -20.70
CA PHE A 110 6.19 20.10 -21.71
C PHE A 110 7.14 21.13 -21.07
N VAL A 111 8.14 21.57 -21.85
CA VAL A 111 9.03 22.67 -21.45
C VAL A 111 8.75 23.90 -22.30
N ASP A 112 8.29 24.98 -21.66
CA ASP A 112 8.23 26.31 -22.29
C ASP A 112 9.60 26.98 -22.15
N THR A 113 10.36 27.02 -23.25
CA THR A 113 11.72 27.59 -23.32
C THR A 113 11.75 29.10 -23.43
N ALA A 114 10.60 29.76 -23.61
CA ALA A 114 10.47 31.21 -23.67
C ALA A 114 9.28 31.70 -22.81
N PRO A 115 9.30 31.42 -21.50
CA PRO A 115 8.20 31.79 -20.60
C PRO A 115 8.07 33.33 -20.50
N HIS A 116 6.87 33.78 -20.14
CA HIS A 116 6.61 35.19 -19.88
C HIS A 116 6.57 35.42 -18.34
N ALA A 117 6.98 36.60 -17.90
CA ALA A 117 7.03 37.00 -16.50
C ALA A 117 5.70 36.76 -15.77
N GLN A 118 4.58 36.96 -16.43
CA GLN A 118 3.23 36.64 -15.94
C GLN A 118 2.47 35.94 -17.05
N ALA A 119 1.92 34.76 -16.77
CA ALA A 119 1.21 33.97 -17.74
C ALA A 119 0.11 33.13 -17.10
N VAL A 120 -0.81 32.65 -17.92
CA VAL A 120 -1.77 31.60 -17.53
C VAL A 120 -1.53 30.39 -18.45
N TYR A 121 -1.30 29.25 -17.87
CA TYR A 121 -1.10 27.99 -18.60
C TYR A 121 -2.30 27.06 -18.45
N TRP A 122 -2.57 26.28 -19.48
CA TRP A 122 -3.49 25.14 -19.45
C TRP A 122 -3.11 24.12 -20.53
N VAL A 123 -3.69 22.95 -20.43
CA VAL A 123 -3.59 21.90 -21.45
C VAL A 123 -4.98 21.57 -21.97
N GLU A 124 -5.03 21.14 -23.22
CA GLU A 124 -6.23 20.68 -23.90
C GLU A 124 -6.00 19.24 -24.34
N ALA A 125 -6.76 18.30 -23.74
CA ALA A 125 -6.76 16.91 -24.13
C ALA A 125 -7.56 16.73 -25.42
N VAL A 126 -6.98 16.06 -26.41
CA VAL A 126 -7.58 15.80 -27.71
C VAL A 126 -7.53 14.32 -28.04
N ALA A 127 -8.64 13.76 -28.50
CA ALA A 127 -8.74 12.39 -28.96
C ALA A 127 -9.61 12.32 -30.22
N LYS A 128 -9.37 11.33 -31.06
CA LYS A 128 -10.12 11.15 -32.33
C LYS A 128 -11.61 10.93 -32.01
N GLY A 129 -12.46 11.75 -32.63
CA GLY A 129 -13.91 11.64 -32.48
C GLY A 129 -14.49 12.22 -31.18
N GLN A 130 -13.67 12.80 -30.32
CA GLN A 130 -14.10 13.43 -29.07
C GLN A 130 -13.95 14.96 -29.14
N LYS A 131 -14.75 15.66 -28.34
CA LYS A 131 -14.56 17.08 -28.10
C LYS A 131 -13.33 17.31 -27.23
N PRO A 132 -12.49 18.34 -27.55
CA PRO A 132 -11.37 18.67 -26.68
C PRO A 132 -11.82 18.99 -25.24
N VAL A 133 -11.02 18.55 -24.26
CA VAL A 133 -11.25 18.80 -22.83
C VAL A 133 -10.14 19.70 -22.31
N VAL A 134 -10.52 20.88 -21.81
CA VAL A 134 -9.59 21.88 -21.28
C VAL A 134 -9.35 21.63 -19.80
N SER A 135 -8.09 21.65 -19.37
CA SER A 135 -7.73 21.56 -17.96
C SER A 135 -8.08 22.84 -17.19
N GLU A 136 -7.91 22.75 -15.87
CA GLU A 136 -7.83 23.95 -15.02
C GLU A 136 -6.73 24.90 -15.54
N LYS A 137 -6.96 26.21 -15.36
CA LYS A 137 -6.01 27.26 -15.73
C LYS A 137 -5.10 27.63 -14.58
N ARG A 138 -3.77 27.54 -14.78
CA ARG A 138 -2.77 27.87 -13.78
C ARG A 138 -2.17 29.25 -14.04
N LYS A 139 -2.47 30.22 -13.17
CA LYS A 139 -1.80 31.54 -13.15
C LYS A 139 -0.38 31.39 -12.60
N VAL A 140 0.58 32.03 -13.26
CA VAL A 140 1.99 31.94 -12.95
C VAL A 140 2.62 33.31 -12.94
N VAL A 141 3.37 33.60 -11.89
CA VAL A 141 4.35 34.70 -11.80
C VAL A 141 5.72 34.04 -11.74
N LEU A 142 6.55 34.27 -12.76
CA LEU A 142 7.79 33.52 -12.95
C LEU A 142 8.76 33.65 -11.78
N SER A 143 8.85 34.84 -11.15
CA SER A 143 9.69 35.09 -9.97
C SER A 143 9.27 34.29 -8.74
N ASP A 144 8.02 33.86 -8.67
CA ASP A 144 7.42 33.23 -7.48
C ASP A 144 7.38 31.71 -7.60
N LEU A 145 7.71 31.18 -8.80
CA LEU A 145 7.70 29.74 -9.06
C LEU A 145 8.74 29.03 -8.21
N LYS A 146 8.27 27.94 -7.57
CA LYS A 146 9.11 27.00 -6.83
C LYS A 146 8.89 25.59 -7.38
N PRO A 147 9.89 24.69 -7.31
CA PRO A 147 9.75 23.31 -7.73
C PRO A 147 9.01 22.44 -6.69
N TYR A 148 8.35 23.05 -5.71
CA TYR A 148 7.62 22.39 -4.65
C TYR A 148 6.46 23.26 -4.15
N THR A 149 5.45 22.63 -3.57
CA THR A 149 4.41 23.26 -2.78
C THR A 149 4.77 23.19 -1.29
N SER A 150 4.57 24.28 -0.54
CA SER A 150 4.75 24.30 0.91
C SER A 150 3.43 24.59 1.59
N ILE A 151 3.09 23.78 2.58
CA ILE A 151 2.00 24.06 3.51
C ILE A 151 2.56 24.20 4.93
N ARG A 152 1.98 25.09 5.70
CA ARG A 152 2.35 25.26 7.12
C ARG A 152 1.46 24.35 7.97
N LEU A 153 2.07 23.43 8.69
CA LEU A 153 1.34 22.57 9.60
C LEU A 153 0.95 23.33 10.87
N LYS A 154 -0.24 23.07 11.38
CA LYS A 154 -0.75 23.63 12.64
C LYS A 154 0.21 23.31 13.78
N ASP A 155 0.37 24.28 14.69
CA ASP A 155 1.23 24.17 15.88
C ASP A 155 2.71 23.86 15.56
N ASN A 156 3.16 24.16 14.33
CA ASN A 156 4.50 23.82 13.82
C ASN A 156 4.82 22.32 13.99
N ALA A 157 3.81 21.46 13.88
CA ALA A 157 3.97 20.01 13.95
C ALA A 157 4.91 19.52 12.85
N LYS A 158 5.53 18.37 13.08
CA LYS A 158 6.39 17.71 12.10
C LYS A 158 5.70 16.49 11.55
N ALA A 159 5.68 16.38 10.22
CA ALA A 159 5.02 15.28 9.51
C ALA A 159 5.79 13.97 9.68
N GLY A 160 5.07 12.90 10.04
CA GLY A 160 5.57 11.53 10.04
C GLY A 160 5.18 10.74 8.79
N LYS A 161 3.93 10.88 8.35
CA LYS A 161 3.41 10.32 7.09
C LYS A 161 2.40 11.27 6.47
N ILE A 162 2.26 11.19 5.15
CA ILE A 162 1.31 12.00 4.38
C ILE A 162 0.55 11.05 3.44
N ALA A 163 -0.77 11.26 3.33
CA ALA A 163 -1.60 10.74 2.26
C ALA A 163 -2.21 11.89 1.47
N LEU A 164 -2.56 11.63 0.22
CA LEU A 164 -3.15 12.58 -0.72
C LEU A 164 -4.49 12.04 -1.19
N ALA A 165 -5.53 12.86 -1.16
CA ALA A 165 -6.84 12.56 -1.73
C ALA A 165 -7.62 13.88 -1.93
N ASP A 166 -8.67 13.85 -2.72
CA ASP A 166 -9.58 14.98 -2.89
C ASP A 166 -10.66 14.94 -1.79
N LEU A 167 -10.48 15.75 -0.74
CA LEU A 167 -11.37 15.76 0.41
C LEU A 167 -12.67 16.55 0.18
N ASN A 168 -12.62 17.55 -0.69
CA ASN A 168 -13.71 18.49 -0.91
C ASN A 168 -14.44 18.30 -2.24
N GLY A 169 -13.95 17.41 -3.12
CA GLY A 169 -14.55 17.11 -4.42
C GLY A 169 -14.24 18.15 -5.50
N ASP A 170 -13.15 18.94 -5.35
CA ASP A 170 -12.76 19.95 -6.33
C ASP A 170 -11.81 19.41 -7.43
N GLY A 171 -11.45 18.15 -7.36
CA GLY A 171 -10.55 17.47 -8.27
C GLY A 171 -9.07 17.70 -7.99
N THR A 172 -8.72 18.37 -6.89
CA THR A 172 -7.33 18.65 -6.49
C THR A 172 -6.98 17.83 -5.26
N TYR A 173 -5.76 17.29 -5.20
CA TYR A 173 -5.31 16.59 -4.01
C TYR A 173 -5.10 17.53 -2.83
N ASP A 174 -5.71 17.15 -1.74
CA ASP A 174 -5.54 17.69 -0.40
C ASP A 174 -4.56 16.82 0.41
N TYR A 175 -4.29 17.19 1.65
CA TYR A 175 -3.27 16.54 2.47
C TYR A 175 -3.86 15.99 3.77
N ILE A 176 -3.61 14.72 4.03
CA ILE A 176 -3.81 14.10 5.34
C ILE A 176 -2.44 13.82 5.94
N VAL A 177 -2.15 14.43 7.07
CA VAL A 177 -0.81 14.43 7.68
C VAL A 177 -0.86 13.79 9.05
N ARG A 178 -0.11 12.69 9.23
CA ARG A 178 0.12 12.09 10.55
C ARG A 178 1.29 12.77 11.24
N THR A 179 1.13 13.11 12.50
CA THR A 179 2.13 13.69 13.40
C THR A 179 2.19 12.90 14.71
N PRO A 180 3.31 12.97 15.48
CA PRO A 180 4.59 13.58 15.15
C PRO A 180 5.39 12.84 14.08
N GLU A 181 6.58 13.32 13.78
CA GLU A 181 7.55 12.70 12.85
C GLU A 181 8.07 11.35 13.32
N THR A 182 7.87 10.99 14.58
CA THR A 182 8.35 9.74 15.16
C THR A 182 7.83 8.53 14.36
N ASN A 183 8.74 7.71 13.91
CA ASN A 183 8.44 6.54 13.11
C ASN A 183 9.33 5.38 13.55
N VAL A 184 9.04 4.84 14.74
CA VAL A 184 9.85 3.81 15.39
C VAL A 184 9.46 2.43 14.86
N ASP A 185 10.44 1.63 14.47
CA ASP A 185 10.20 0.21 14.21
C ASP A 185 9.79 -0.49 15.51
N PRO A 186 8.80 -1.39 15.50
CA PRO A 186 8.35 -2.12 16.67
C PRO A 186 9.45 -2.90 17.42
N GLY A 187 10.51 -3.29 16.73
CA GLY A 187 11.68 -3.95 17.34
C GLY A 187 12.54 -3.03 18.19
N MET A 188 12.42 -1.72 18.02
CA MET A 188 13.16 -0.70 18.74
C MET A 188 12.41 -0.26 20.00
N PRO A 189 13.08 0.39 20.98
CA PRO A 189 12.39 1.02 22.11
C PRO A 189 11.32 1.98 21.59
N GLY A 190 10.11 1.89 22.13
CA GLY A 190 9.02 2.77 21.76
C GLY A 190 9.28 4.23 22.13
N ASP A 191 8.50 5.12 21.52
CA ASP A 191 8.50 6.53 21.94
C ASP A 191 7.95 6.64 23.37
N THR A 192 8.80 7.05 24.29
CA THR A 192 8.47 7.24 25.72
C THR A 192 8.01 8.66 26.03
N THR A 193 7.88 9.54 25.02
CA THR A 193 7.52 10.96 25.23
C THR A 193 6.07 11.16 25.68
N GLY A 194 5.24 10.11 25.59
CA GLY A 194 3.81 10.15 25.90
C GLY A 194 2.97 10.91 24.86
N LYS A 195 3.56 11.31 23.74
CA LYS A 195 2.84 11.96 22.65
C LYS A 195 1.95 10.95 21.94
N THR A 196 0.72 11.35 21.65
CA THR A 196 -0.21 10.58 20.83
C THR A 196 0.00 10.85 19.35
N TYR A 197 -0.31 9.89 18.49
CA TYR A 197 -0.44 10.16 17.08
C TYR A 197 -1.69 10.96 16.79
N LYS A 198 -1.54 11.90 15.87
CA LYS A 198 -2.63 12.75 15.38
C LYS A 198 -2.65 12.70 13.87
N ILE A 199 -3.85 12.74 13.33
CA ILE A 199 -4.10 12.89 11.90
C ILE A 199 -4.75 14.25 11.69
N SER A 200 -4.19 15.06 10.81
CA SER A 200 -4.70 16.39 10.49
C SER A 200 -4.94 16.52 8.99
N ALA A 201 -6.05 17.17 8.63
CA ALA A 201 -6.42 17.45 7.26
C ALA A 201 -6.14 18.90 6.87
N TYR A 202 -5.68 19.09 5.65
CA TYR A 202 -5.41 20.37 5.02
C TYR A 202 -5.85 20.33 3.56
N LEU A 203 -6.47 21.42 3.08
CA LEU A 203 -6.73 21.58 1.65
C LEU A 203 -5.43 21.83 0.87
N SER A 204 -5.48 21.72 -0.42
CA SER A 204 -4.37 21.89 -1.36
C SER A 204 -3.65 23.24 -1.24
N ASP A 205 -4.35 24.28 -0.80
CA ASP A 205 -3.80 25.62 -0.53
C ASP A 205 -3.17 25.77 0.87
N GLY A 206 -3.23 24.71 1.70
CA GLY A 206 -2.74 24.70 3.09
C GLY A 206 -3.77 25.11 4.13
N THR A 207 -5.02 25.35 3.74
CA THR A 207 -6.11 25.64 4.70
C THR A 207 -6.28 24.43 5.63
N TYR A 208 -6.10 24.66 6.94
CA TYR A 208 -6.31 23.65 7.96
C TYR A 208 -7.81 23.37 8.15
N LEU A 209 -8.18 22.08 8.20
CA LEU A 209 -9.56 21.65 8.43
C LEU A 209 -9.77 21.15 9.87
N TRP A 210 -9.15 20.05 10.22
CA TRP A 210 -9.35 19.39 11.52
C TRP A 210 -8.11 18.58 11.96
N THR A 211 -8.13 18.13 13.21
CA THR A 211 -7.19 17.17 13.77
C THR A 211 -7.94 16.13 14.59
N TYR A 212 -7.68 14.86 14.31
CA TYR A 212 -8.13 13.71 15.08
C TYR A 212 -6.95 13.19 15.92
N ASP A 213 -7.12 13.15 17.25
CA ASP A 213 -6.12 12.55 18.16
C ASP A 213 -6.43 11.06 18.32
N MET A 214 -5.51 10.21 17.88
CA MET A 214 -5.69 8.74 17.93
C MET A 214 -5.61 8.18 19.35
N GLY A 215 -5.22 9.01 20.34
CA GLY A 215 -5.18 8.65 21.75
C GLY A 215 -4.05 7.72 22.15
N PRO A 216 -3.90 7.48 23.46
CA PRO A 216 -2.80 6.70 24.02
C PRO A 216 -2.94 5.18 23.82
N GLY A 217 -4.07 4.70 23.35
CA GLY A 217 -4.29 3.31 22.96
C GLY A 217 -3.67 2.93 21.62
N ILE A 218 -3.21 3.92 20.83
CA ILE A 218 -2.43 3.70 19.61
C ILE A 218 -0.96 3.96 19.91
N GLU A 219 -0.14 2.93 19.73
CA GLU A 219 1.31 3.02 19.97
C GLU A 219 2.03 3.72 18.83
N PRO A 220 2.99 4.62 19.12
CA PRO A 220 3.90 5.14 18.11
C PRO A 220 4.74 4.03 17.47
N GLY A 221 4.68 3.92 16.15
CA GLY A 221 5.45 2.95 15.39
C GLY A 221 4.98 2.87 13.94
N ILE A 222 5.86 2.46 13.03
CA ILE A 222 5.56 2.50 11.59
C ILE A 222 4.42 1.56 11.18
N TRP A 223 4.20 0.50 11.93
CA TRP A 223 3.21 -0.55 11.64
C TRP A 223 1.96 -0.50 12.52
N TYR A 224 1.95 0.31 13.57
CA TYR A 224 0.89 0.27 14.59
C TYR A 224 -0.36 1.01 14.19
N SER A 225 -0.22 2.05 13.39
CA SER A 225 -1.29 2.98 13.05
C SER A 225 -1.39 3.19 11.53
N PRO A 226 -1.77 2.17 10.76
CA PRO A 226 -2.02 2.34 9.33
C PRO A 226 -3.22 3.25 9.12
N PHE A 227 -3.18 4.00 8.01
CA PHE A 227 -4.32 4.75 7.51
C PHE A 227 -4.24 4.84 5.99
N ILE A 228 -5.39 4.92 5.35
CA ILE A 228 -5.55 5.15 3.92
C ILE A 228 -6.64 6.18 3.70
N VAL A 229 -6.58 6.88 2.58
CA VAL A 229 -7.52 7.95 2.24
C VAL A 229 -7.98 7.73 0.81
N TYR A 230 -9.28 7.62 0.62
CA TYR A 230 -9.89 7.42 -0.68
C TYR A 230 -11.39 7.72 -0.63
N ASP A 231 -12.05 7.93 -1.78
CA ASP A 231 -13.50 8.02 -1.88
C ASP A 231 -14.11 6.60 -1.79
N PHE A 232 -14.37 6.13 -0.55
CA PHE A 232 -14.87 4.79 -0.30
C PHE A 232 -16.38 4.66 -0.49
N ASN A 233 -17.13 5.76 -0.46
CA ASN A 233 -18.57 5.75 -0.60
C ASN A 233 -19.06 6.15 -2.01
N GLY A 234 -18.15 6.66 -2.86
CA GLY A 234 -18.41 7.05 -4.24
C GLY A 234 -19.15 8.37 -4.39
N ASP A 235 -19.04 9.29 -3.42
CA ASP A 235 -19.70 10.60 -3.47
C ASP A 235 -18.82 11.71 -4.08
N GLY A 236 -17.58 11.36 -4.45
CA GLY A 236 -16.59 12.26 -5.03
C GLY A 236 -15.73 13.00 -4.00
N LYS A 237 -15.81 12.63 -2.71
CA LYS A 237 -14.98 13.17 -1.63
C LYS A 237 -14.38 12.03 -0.84
N ALA A 238 -13.11 12.17 -0.52
CA ALA A 238 -12.40 11.08 0.15
C ALA A 238 -12.71 11.01 1.65
N GLU A 239 -12.87 9.79 2.14
CA GLU A 239 -12.86 9.44 3.56
C GLU A 239 -11.46 9.07 4.02
N VAL A 240 -11.26 9.10 5.35
CA VAL A 240 -10.04 8.66 6.02
C VAL A 240 -10.32 7.39 6.82
N ALA A 241 -9.84 6.25 6.32
CA ALA A 241 -9.89 5.00 7.06
C ALA A 241 -8.64 4.86 7.93
N ILE A 242 -8.82 4.65 9.23
CA ILE A 242 -7.73 4.59 10.22
C ILE A 242 -7.95 3.46 11.22
N LYS A 243 -6.84 2.94 11.76
CA LYS A 243 -6.89 2.08 12.95
C LYS A 243 -7.00 2.94 14.20
N THR A 244 -8.02 2.70 15.03
CA THR A 244 -8.26 3.39 16.30
C THR A 244 -8.29 2.42 17.48
N ALA A 245 -8.34 2.95 18.71
CA ALA A 245 -8.41 2.15 19.93
C ALA A 245 -9.46 2.71 20.89
N GLY A 246 -10.02 1.80 21.72
CA GLY A 246 -10.93 2.16 22.80
C GLY A 246 -10.23 2.82 23.98
N ALA A 247 -11.04 3.39 24.89
CA ALA A 247 -10.54 3.93 26.15
C ALA A 247 -10.11 2.85 27.17
N ASP A 248 -10.46 1.60 26.89
CA ASP A 248 -10.15 0.38 27.66
C ASP A 248 -8.76 -0.21 27.35
N TYR A 249 -7.91 0.54 26.63
CA TYR A 249 -6.58 0.08 26.29
C TYR A 249 -5.77 -0.34 27.53
N VAL A 250 -4.96 -1.40 27.38
CA VAL A 250 -4.09 -1.91 28.44
C VAL A 250 -2.63 -1.76 28.01
N LYS A 251 -1.80 -1.24 28.90
CA LYS A 251 -0.34 -1.18 28.72
C LYS A 251 0.37 -2.10 29.68
N ASN A 252 1.43 -2.75 29.23
CA ASN A 252 2.32 -3.53 30.07
C ASN A 252 3.31 -2.61 30.84
N GLU A 253 4.14 -3.21 31.71
CA GLU A 253 5.14 -2.50 32.52
C GLU A 253 6.15 -1.67 31.68
N LYS A 254 6.36 -2.02 30.40
CA LYS A 254 7.23 -1.30 29.46
C LYS A 254 6.50 -0.19 28.69
N GLY A 255 5.25 0.12 29.07
CA GLY A 255 4.43 1.12 28.40
C GLY A 255 3.89 0.73 27.02
N ARG A 256 4.01 -0.56 26.63
CA ARG A 256 3.50 -1.09 25.36
C ARG A 256 2.03 -1.44 25.45
N VAL A 257 1.25 -1.10 24.45
CA VAL A 257 -0.17 -1.51 24.36
C VAL A 257 -0.25 -3.02 24.12
N CYS A 258 -0.85 -3.73 25.05
CA CYS A 258 -0.97 -5.18 25.04
C CYS A 258 -2.41 -5.70 25.05
N GLY A 259 -3.41 -4.82 25.13
CA GLY A 259 -4.82 -5.18 25.13
C GLY A 259 -5.74 -3.97 25.05
N GLY A 260 -7.02 -4.23 25.05
CA GLY A 260 -8.10 -3.26 24.85
C GLY A 260 -8.73 -3.39 23.46
N SER A 261 -9.83 -2.69 23.28
CA SER A 261 -10.59 -2.66 22.01
C SER A 261 -9.82 -1.92 20.93
N GLU A 262 -9.78 -2.48 19.73
CA GLU A 262 -9.16 -1.89 18.55
C GLU A 262 -10.15 -1.90 17.38
N TYR A 263 -10.20 -0.83 16.60
CA TYR A 263 -11.20 -0.63 15.57
C TYR A 263 -10.59 -0.21 14.23
N LEU A 264 -11.30 -0.53 13.15
CA LEU A 264 -11.25 0.20 11.89
C LEU A 264 -12.30 1.30 12.00
N SER A 265 -11.88 2.55 12.02
CA SER A 265 -12.76 3.72 11.97
C SER A 265 -12.66 4.40 10.60
N VAL A 266 -13.78 4.87 10.07
CA VAL A 266 -13.83 5.70 8.87
C VAL A 266 -14.31 7.08 9.25
N LEU A 267 -13.52 8.10 8.90
CA LEU A 267 -13.80 9.49 9.18
C LEU A 267 -14.18 10.21 7.88
N ASP A 268 -15.13 11.13 7.97
CA ASP A 268 -15.40 12.10 6.92
C ASP A 268 -14.19 12.99 6.67
N GLY A 269 -13.74 13.07 5.41
CA GLY A 269 -12.51 13.76 5.05
C GLY A 269 -12.52 15.26 5.30
N MET A 270 -13.69 15.90 5.19
CA MET A 270 -13.82 17.35 5.40
C MET A 270 -13.96 17.76 6.85
N THR A 271 -14.56 16.91 7.68
CA THR A 271 -14.90 17.26 9.06
C THR A 271 -14.12 16.51 10.12
N GLY A 272 -13.53 15.35 9.77
CA GLY A 272 -12.87 14.44 10.71
C GLY A 272 -13.82 13.72 11.66
N GLN A 273 -15.14 13.82 11.44
CA GLN A 273 -16.15 13.11 12.23
C GLN A 273 -16.17 11.64 11.84
N GLU A 274 -16.29 10.76 12.84
CA GLU A 274 -16.42 9.33 12.58
C GLU A 274 -17.77 9.02 11.93
N ILE A 275 -17.73 8.39 10.75
CA ILE A 275 -18.92 7.94 10.02
C ILE A 275 -19.38 6.60 10.61
N ASP A 276 -18.46 5.65 10.73
CA ASP A 276 -18.71 4.32 11.29
C ASP A 276 -17.42 3.68 11.77
N ARG A 277 -17.52 2.63 12.60
CA ARG A 277 -16.41 1.80 13.00
C ARG A 277 -16.82 0.36 13.24
N VAL A 278 -15.87 -0.54 13.06
CA VAL A 278 -15.97 -1.97 13.29
C VAL A 278 -14.72 -2.47 14.00
N ASP A 279 -14.79 -3.68 14.56
CA ASP A 279 -13.64 -4.28 15.24
C ASP A 279 -12.50 -4.54 14.25
N TRP A 280 -11.28 -4.19 14.66
CA TRP A 280 -10.04 -4.59 14.00
C TRP A 280 -9.80 -6.10 14.18
N PRO A 281 -9.11 -6.82 13.27
CA PRO A 281 -8.75 -8.23 13.50
C PRO A 281 -8.16 -8.43 14.90
N GLU A 282 -8.74 -9.35 15.66
CA GLU A 282 -8.51 -9.54 17.11
C GLU A 282 -7.03 -9.81 17.42
N ARG A 283 -6.51 -9.18 18.47
CA ARG A 283 -5.18 -9.44 19.02
C ARG A 283 -5.18 -10.79 19.77
N ASN A 284 -4.24 -11.66 19.43
CA ASN A 284 -4.06 -12.94 20.12
C ASN A 284 -2.63 -13.50 19.94
N ASP A 285 -2.30 -14.57 20.68
CA ASP A 285 -0.95 -15.15 20.70
C ASP A 285 -0.57 -15.92 19.42
N ARG A 286 -1.53 -16.23 18.53
CA ARG A 286 -1.26 -16.88 17.24
C ARG A 286 -0.34 -16.03 16.33
N TYR A 287 -0.36 -14.72 16.50
CA TYR A 287 0.56 -13.80 15.77
C TYR A 287 1.99 -13.84 16.32
N GLY A 288 2.22 -14.42 17.50
CA GLY A 288 3.49 -14.46 18.20
C GLY A 288 3.58 -13.41 19.32
N ASN A 289 4.77 -12.86 19.55
CA ASN A 289 4.98 -11.89 20.61
C ASN A 289 4.25 -10.55 20.35
N LEU A 290 4.18 -9.70 21.37
CA LEU A 290 3.46 -8.43 21.34
C LEU A 290 3.83 -7.53 20.15
N ILE A 291 5.11 -7.49 19.77
CA ILE A 291 5.59 -6.69 18.62
C ILE A 291 4.95 -7.20 17.32
N ARG A 292 4.87 -8.52 17.16
CA ARG A 292 4.27 -9.16 15.98
C ARG A 292 2.75 -9.03 15.93
N GLN A 293 2.09 -9.03 17.11
CA GLN A 293 0.66 -8.75 17.23
C GLN A 293 0.31 -7.31 16.80
N ASN A 294 1.27 -6.41 16.84
CA ASN A 294 1.11 -5.01 16.43
C ASN A 294 1.50 -4.72 14.96
N ARG A 295 1.78 -5.73 14.16
CA ARG A 295 1.98 -5.57 12.71
C ARG A 295 0.62 -5.48 12.04
N ASN A 296 0.25 -4.27 11.62
CA ASN A 296 -1.02 -3.95 10.99
C ASN A 296 -0.77 -3.33 9.62
N GLN A 297 -1.66 -3.64 8.67
CA GLN A 297 -1.63 -3.06 7.33
C GLN A 297 -3.04 -2.65 6.92
N MET A 298 -3.13 -1.73 5.98
CA MET A 298 -4.36 -1.35 5.30
C MET A 298 -4.09 -1.24 3.81
N GLY A 299 -5.11 -1.54 3.02
CA GLY A 299 -5.14 -1.40 1.58
C GLY A 299 -6.51 -1.01 1.08
N ALA A 300 -6.60 -0.63 -0.18
CA ALA A 300 -7.85 -0.48 -0.91
C ALA A 300 -7.84 -1.42 -2.12
N ALA A 301 -8.97 -2.03 -2.43
CA ALA A 301 -9.10 -2.98 -3.54
C ALA A 301 -10.49 -2.88 -4.19
N TYR A 302 -10.57 -3.13 -5.49
CA TYR A 302 -11.84 -3.21 -6.22
C TYR A 302 -12.27 -4.67 -6.36
N LEU A 303 -12.70 -5.26 -5.23
CA LEU A 303 -13.03 -6.69 -5.14
C LEU A 303 -14.26 -7.12 -5.96
N ASP A 304 -15.11 -6.18 -6.33
CA ASP A 304 -16.25 -6.39 -7.22
C ASP A 304 -16.02 -5.78 -8.62
N GLY A 305 -14.80 -5.28 -8.88
CA GLY A 305 -14.43 -4.59 -10.10
C GLY A 305 -14.94 -3.15 -10.19
N LYS A 306 -15.66 -2.65 -9.19
CA LYS A 306 -16.30 -1.33 -9.23
C LYS A 306 -16.12 -0.51 -7.97
N THR A 307 -16.40 -1.09 -6.81
CA THR A 307 -16.44 -0.39 -5.52
C THR A 307 -15.10 -0.50 -4.81
N PRO A 308 -14.55 0.58 -4.26
CA PRO A 308 -13.33 0.51 -3.45
C PRO A 308 -13.66 -0.07 -2.06
N PHE A 309 -13.06 -1.22 -1.74
CA PHE A 309 -13.14 -1.86 -0.43
C PHE A 309 -11.96 -1.45 0.43
N ILE A 310 -12.16 -1.39 1.74
CA ILE A 310 -11.12 -1.17 2.74
C ILE A 310 -10.63 -2.52 3.23
N LEU A 311 -9.33 -2.76 3.14
CA LEU A 311 -8.68 -3.95 3.67
C LEU A 311 -8.02 -3.61 5.01
N ALA A 312 -8.37 -4.35 6.06
CA ALA A 312 -7.79 -4.23 7.38
C ALA A 312 -7.07 -5.53 7.74
N ALA A 313 -5.74 -5.48 7.93
CA ALA A 313 -4.93 -6.67 8.15
C ALA A 313 -4.10 -6.60 9.43
N ARG A 314 -3.96 -7.75 10.08
CA ARG A 314 -3.05 -7.98 11.19
C ARG A 314 -2.16 -9.17 10.91
N GLY A 315 -0.88 -9.03 11.29
CA GLY A 315 0.12 -10.07 11.19
C GLY A 315 0.94 -10.02 9.91
N THR A 316 2.14 -10.63 9.98
CA THR A 316 3.13 -10.64 8.89
C THR A 316 4.02 -11.87 9.02
N TYR A 317 4.57 -12.11 10.22
CA TYR A 317 5.61 -13.10 10.48
C TYR A 317 5.11 -14.49 10.90
N LYS A 318 3.86 -14.59 11.34
CA LYS A 318 3.21 -15.86 11.70
C LYS A 318 1.81 -15.86 11.09
N LEU A 319 0.77 -15.90 11.94
CA LEU A 319 -0.60 -15.73 11.48
C LEU A 319 -0.73 -14.40 10.70
N MET A 320 -1.53 -14.43 9.68
CA MET A 320 -2.04 -13.26 8.96
C MET A 320 -3.55 -13.38 8.88
N VAL A 321 -4.24 -12.29 9.17
CA VAL A 321 -5.71 -12.17 9.03
C VAL A 321 -5.99 -10.90 8.24
N VAL A 322 -6.90 -10.99 7.29
CA VAL A 322 -7.35 -9.86 6.47
C VAL A 322 -8.87 -9.81 6.49
N ASP A 323 -9.43 -8.67 6.81
CA ASP A 323 -10.85 -8.35 6.64
C ASP A 323 -11.03 -7.37 5.48
N ALA A 324 -12.00 -7.62 4.63
CA ALA A 324 -12.44 -6.69 3.58
C ALA A 324 -13.79 -6.07 3.95
N TRP A 325 -13.86 -4.75 3.86
CA TRP A 325 -15.01 -3.95 4.25
C TRP A 325 -15.44 -3.00 3.14
N MET A 326 -16.75 -2.89 2.92
CA MET A 326 -17.34 -1.90 2.03
C MET A 326 -18.06 -0.83 2.87
N LEU A 327 -17.82 0.45 2.55
CA LEU A 327 -18.58 1.56 3.13
C LEU A 327 -19.85 1.79 2.32
N LYS A 328 -20.99 1.39 2.86
CA LYS A 328 -22.28 1.48 2.18
C LYS A 328 -23.30 2.20 3.04
N ASN A 329 -23.90 3.27 2.51
CA ASN A 329 -24.89 4.07 3.25
C ASN A 329 -24.39 4.51 4.64
N GLY A 330 -23.12 4.87 4.76
CA GLY A 330 -22.49 5.29 6.02
C GLY A 330 -22.27 4.14 7.02
N LYS A 331 -22.26 2.88 6.57
CA LYS A 331 -21.99 1.70 7.39
C LYS A 331 -20.94 0.80 6.76
N LEU A 332 -20.09 0.21 7.59
CA LEU A 332 -19.11 -0.77 7.20
C LEU A 332 -19.74 -2.16 7.18
N GLU A 333 -19.83 -2.76 5.99
CA GLU A 333 -20.33 -4.11 5.77
C GLU A 333 -19.13 -5.00 5.41
N ARG A 334 -18.90 -6.11 6.17
CA ARG A 334 -17.80 -7.04 5.88
C ARG A 334 -18.14 -7.91 4.68
N ALA A 335 -17.30 -7.85 3.65
CA ALA A 335 -17.43 -8.72 2.48
C ALA A 335 -16.92 -10.13 2.79
N TRP A 336 -15.71 -10.22 3.36
CA TRP A 336 -15.11 -11.49 3.76
C TRP A 336 -14.04 -11.28 4.85
N ARG A 337 -13.64 -12.39 5.48
CA ARG A 337 -12.44 -12.53 6.31
C ARG A 337 -11.63 -13.70 5.83
N TRP A 338 -10.33 -13.51 5.71
CA TRP A 338 -9.36 -14.58 5.52
C TRP A 338 -8.49 -14.73 6.76
N ASP A 339 -8.30 -15.97 7.22
CA ASP A 339 -7.42 -16.35 8.33
C ASP A 339 -6.47 -17.45 7.82
N GLY A 340 -5.17 -17.18 7.79
CA GLY A 340 -4.17 -18.11 7.27
C GLY A 340 -4.08 -19.44 8.02
N ASP A 341 -4.57 -19.52 9.27
CA ASP A 341 -4.64 -20.77 10.03
C ASP A 341 -5.83 -21.67 9.58
N GLU A 342 -6.82 -21.10 8.91
CA GLU A 342 -7.96 -21.87 8.36
C GLU A 342 -7.62 -22.53 7.03
N GLU A 343 -6.49 -22.18 6.43
CA GLU A 343 -6.00 -22.83 5.20
C GLU A 343 -5.51 -24.28 5.48
N ASN A 344 -5.57 -25.13 4.48
CA ASN A 344 -5.03 -26.48 4.53
C ASN A 344 -4.16 -26.77 3.28
N PRO A 345 -2.83 -26.84 3.43
CA PRO A 345 -2.04 -26.58 4.65
C PRO A 345 -2.14 -25.12 5.13
N VAL A 346 -1.89 -24.87 6.40
CA VAL A 346 -1.91 -23.52 6.98
C VAL A 346 -0.91 -22.59 6.28
N VAL A 347 -1.30 -21.33 6.10
CA VAL A 347 -0.46 -20.30 5.46
C VAL A 347 -0.01 -19.29 6.50
N ARG A 348 1.25 -19.35 6.87
CA ARG A 348 1.87 -18.43 7.85
C ARG A 348 3.19 -17.91 7.31
N SER A 349 3.64 -16.80 7.86
CA SER A 349 4.96 -16.21 7.57
C SER A 349 5.19 -15.80 6.11
N MET A 350 4.13 -15.60 5.34
CA MET A 350 4.20 -15.19 3.93
C MET A 350 4.01 -13.69 3.72
N GLY A 351 3.82 -12.93 4.80
CA GLY A 351 3.56 -11.49 4.70
C GLY A 351 4.81 -10.69 4.34
N ALA A 352 4.61 -9.54 3.70
CA ALA A 352 5.59 -8.48 3.53
C ALA A 352 5.26 -7.28 4.43
N HIS A 353 6.03 -6.20 4.33
CA HIS A 353 5.77 -4.94 5.04
C HIS A 353 4.83 -4.00 4.28
N SER A 354 4.30 -4.43 3.16
CA SER A 354 3.32 -3.71 2.35
C SER A 354 2.24 -4.68 1.84
N MET A 355 1.03 -4.15 1.69
CA MET A 355 -0.07 -4.78 0.99
C MET A 355 -0.24 -4.05 -0.34
N VAL A 356 -0.40 -4.79 -1.43
CA VAL A 356 -0.61 -4.23 -2.76
C VAL A 356 -1.77 -4.96 -3.41
N THR A 357 -2.58 -4.23 -4.16
CA THR A 357 -3.78 -4.76 -4.84
C THR A 357 -3.74 -4.45 -6.32
N ALA A 358 -4.10 -5.39 -7.15
CA ALA A 358 -4.26 -5.23 -8.59
C ALA A 358 -5.00 -6.42 -9.18
N ASP A 359 -5.66 -6.22 -10.31
CA ASP A 359 -6.20 -7.28 -11.16
C ASP A 359 -5.03 -8.03 -11.82
N VAL A 360 -4.66 -9.20 -11.29
CA VAL A 360 -3.49 -9.96 -11.76
C VAL A 360 -3.86 -11.10 -12.68
N ASP A 361 -5.10 -11.58 -12.65
CA ASP A 361 -5.58 -12.68 -13.50
C ASP A 361 -6.45 -12.20 -14.67
N GLY A 362 -6.78 -10.91 -14.71
CA GLY A 362 -7.46 -10.25 -15.83
C GLY A 362 -8.98 -10.40 -15.79
N ASP A 363 -9.57 -10.71 -14.64
CA ASP A 363 -11.01 -10.84 -14.47
C ASP A 363 -11.72 -9.50 -14.19
N GLY A 364 -10.96 -8.42 -13.98
CA GLY A 364 -11.44 -7.05 -13.72
C GLY A 364 -11.63 -6.72 -12.23
N ARG A 365 -11.31 -7.63 -11.33
CA ARG A 365 -11.30 -7.45 -9.87
C ARG A 365 -9.87 -7.43 -9.36
N ASP A 366 -9.65 -6.86 -8.19
CA ASP A 366 -8.31 -6.79 -7.63
C ASP A 366 -8.05 -7.97 -6.69
N GLU A 367 -6.91 -8.64 -6.87
CA GLU A 367 -6.29 -9.55 -5.93
C GLU A 367 -5.51 -8.78 -4.87
N VAL A 368 -5.25 -9.45 -3.74
CA VAL A 368 -4.58 -8.86 -2.58
C VAL A 368 -3.25 -9.56 -2.33
N MET A 369 -2.14 -8.91 -2.70
CA MET A 369 -0.80 -9.38 -2.42
C MET A 369 -0.41 -9.03 -0.98
N LEU A 370 -0.13 -10.06 -0.17
CA LEU A 370 0.37 -9.90 1.19
C LEU A 370 1.90 -9.98 1.29
N GLY A 371 2.56 -10.44 0.24
CA GLY A 371 4.00 -10.67 0.15
C GLY A 371 4.27 -11.91 -0.69
N SER A 372 4.68 -13.01 -0.06
CA SER A 372 4.92 -14.31 -0.72
C SER A 372 3.65 -15.13 -0.90
N CYS A 373 2.48 -14.53 -0.76
CA CYS A 373 1.18 -15.12 -1.08
C CYS A 373 0.20 -14.05 -1.58
N MET A 374 -0.83 -14.49 -2.28
CA MET A 374 -1.87 -13.69 -2.90
C MET A 374 -3.24 -14.24 -2.52
N LEU A 375 -4.18 -13.36 -2.21
CA LEU A 375 -5.58 -13.69 -2.06
C LEU A 375 -6.34 -13.25 -3.30
N ASP A 376 -7.32 -14.04 -3.69
CA ASP A 376 -8.30 -13.73 -4.71
C ASP A 376 -9.31 -12.65 -4.21
N ASP A 377 -9.99 -11.98 -5.09
CA ASP A 377 -10.99 -10.93 -4.81
C ASP A 377 -12.05 -11.38 -3.79
N ASN A 378 -12.38 -12.66 -3.74
CA ASN A 378 -13.37 -13.26 -2.83
C ASN A 378 -12.80 -13.65 -1.45
N GLY A 379 -11.53 -13.37 -1.19
CA GLY A 379 -10.85 -13.68 0.06
C GLY A 379 -10.39 -15.13 0.19
N THR A 380 -10.34 -15.92 -0.89
CA THR A 380 -9.69 -17.23 -0.90
C THR A 380 -8.21 -17.12 -1.25
N LEU A 381 -7.40 -18.09 -0.85
CA LEU A 381 -5.99 -18.14 -1.24
C LEU A 381 -5.85 -18.44 -2.73
N LEU A 382 -5.29 -17.49 -3.49
CA LEU A 382 -4.97 -17.71 -4.90
C LEU A 382 -3.71 -18.57 -5.03
N TRP A 383 -2.63 -18.19 -4.35
CA TRP A 383 -1.41 -18.97 -4.28
C TRP A 383 -0.52 -18.57 -3.07
N SER A 384 0.40 -19.45 -2.72
CA SER A 384 1.53 -19.18 -1.82
C SER A 384 2.80 -19.75 -2.46
N SER A 385 3.82 -18.92 -2.62
CA SER A 385 5.10 -19.30 -3.22
C SER A 385 6.02 -20.11 -2.29
N GLY A 386 5.67 -20.23 -1.01
CA GLY A 386 6.51 -20.90 -0.02
C GLY A 386 7.82 -20.17 0.31
N LEU A 387 8.02 -18.93 -0.15
CA LEU A 387 9.27 -18.19 0.04
C LEU A 387 9.44 -17.61 1.44
N GLY A 388 8.39 -17.56 2.25
CA GLY A 388 8.43 -16.99 3.58
C GLY A 388 8.32 -15.47 3.57
N HIS A 389 8.62 -14.83 4.70
CA HIS A 389 8.53 -13.39 4.87
C HIS A 389 9.44 -12.65 3.89
N SER A 390 8.84 -11.71 3.16
CA SER A 390 9.55 -10.81 2.25
C SER A 390 9.67 -9.44 2.90
N ASP A 391 10.89 -8.89 3.00
CA ASP A 391 11.06 -7.51 3.46
C ASP A 391 10.49 -6.51 2.45
N LYS A 392 10.68 -6.79 1.17
CA LYS A 392 10.07 -6.03 0.07
C LYS A 392 9.40 -6.97 -0.93
N ALA A 393 8.24 -6.55 -1.40
CA ALA A 393 7.54 -7.18 -2.51
C ALA A 393 6.93 -6.10 -3.41
N TYR A 394 7.15 -6.21 -4.71
CA TYR A 394 6.67 -5.24 -5.70
C TYR A 394 5.86 -5.97 -6.76
N LEU A 395 4.62 -5.55 -6.92
CA LEU A 395 3.70 -6.04 -7.95
C LEU A 395 3.67 -5.02 -9.10
N CYS A 396 4.13 -5.42 -10.27
CA CYS A 396 4.19 -4.54 -11.42
C CYS A 396 4.39 -5.30 -12.74
N LYS A 397 4.28 -4.59 -13.86
CA LYS A 397 4.65 -5.08 -15.18
C LYS A 397 6.17 -4.94 -15.35
N LEU A 398 6.94 -5.93 -14.87
CA LEU A 398 8.41 -5.93 -15.00
C LEU A 398 8.85 -6.12 -16.44
N HIS A 399 8.33 -7.13 -17.09
CA HIS A 399 8.68 -7.55 -18.43
C HIS A 399 7.68 -7.03 -19.45
N PRO A 400 8.04 -6.11 -20.36
CA PRO A 400 7.10 -5.55 -21.32
C PRO A 400 6.50 -6.60 -22.26
N ASP A 401 7.31 -7.62 -22.66
CA ASP A 401 6.93 -8.65 -23.62
C ASP A 401 6.26 -9.89 -22.98
N ARG A 402 6.14 -9.92 -21.63
CA ARG A 402 5.49 -11.00 -20.91
C ARG A 402 4.05 -10.60 -20.59
N GLU A 403 3.10 -11.47 -20.83
CA GLU A 403 1.69 -11.26 -20.45
C GLU A 403 1.56 -11.19 -18.92
N GLY A 404 0.58 -10.42 -18.42
CA GLY A 404 0.28 -10.27 -17.00
C GLY A 404 1.34 -9.45 -16.23
N MET A 405 1.17 -9.41 -14.92
CA MET A 405 2.09 -8.76 -13.96
C MET A 405 3.05 -9.78 -13.34
N GLN A 406 4.10 -9.27 -12.71
CA GLN A 406 5.07 -10.06 -11.96
C GLN A 406 5.23 -9.50 -10.55
N VAL A 407 5.63 -10.36 -9.60
CA VAL A 407 6.02 -9.95 -8.25
C VAL A 407 7.51 -10.15 -8.09
N PHE A 408 8.25 -9.07 -7.86
CA PHE A 408 9.63 -9.10 -7.41
C PHE A 408 9.66 -9.14 -5.88
N MET A 409 10.43 -10.07 -5.29
CA MET A 409 10.50 -10.28 -3.85
C MET A 409 11.94 -10.43 -3.38
N VAL A 410 12.23 -9.88 -2.19
CA VAL A 410 13.46 -10.12 -1.45
C VAL A 410 13.12 -10.68 -0.06
N SER A 411 13.77 -11.78 0.32
CA SER A 411 13.44 -12.56 1.52
C SER A 411 14.30 -12.19 2.71
N GLU A 412 13.66 -11.99 3.89
CA GLU A 412 14.36 -11.87 5.17
C GLU A 412 15.00 -13.20 5.60
N PRO A 413 14.30 -14.35 5.57
CA PRO A 413 14.88 -15.62 5.96
C PRO A 413 16.02 -16.04 5.03
N LYS A 414 17.09 -16.66 5.59
CA LYS A 414 18.12 -17.32 4.81
C LYS A 414 17.51 -18.28 3.79
N LYS A 415 17.96 -18.22 2.54
CA LYS A 415 17.58 -19.11 1.44
C LYS A 415 18.80 -19.80 0.86
N GLU A 416 18.91 -21.12 1.10
CA GLU A 416 20.00 -21.95 0.55
C GLU A 416 19.68 -22.49 -0.85
N ASP A 417 18.40 -22.37 -1.25
CA ASP A 417 17.88 -22.86 -2.53
C ASP A 417 17.99 -21.85 -3.68
N GLY A 418 18.63 -20.70 -3.42
CA GLY A 418 18.83 -19.65 -4.42
C GLY A 418 17.59 -18.77 -4.68
N ARG A 419 16.53 -18.87 -3.89
CA ARG A 419 15.28 -18.14 -4.09
C ARG A 419 15.11 -16.91 -3.20
N GLY A 420 16.17 -16.43 -2.55
CA GLY A 420 16.09 -15.27 -1.66
C GLY A 420 15.85 -13.93 -2.35
N VAL A 421 16.21 -13.83 -3.63
CA VAL A 421 15.76 -12.78 -4.54
C VAL A 421 15.07 -13.47 -5.70
N SER A 422 13.81 -13.16 -5.93
CA SER A 422 12.96 -13.91 -6.85
C SER A 422 11.98 -13.02 -7.59
N VAL A 423 11.62 -13.46 -8.79
CA VAL A 423 10.48 -12.94 -9.57
C VAL A 423 9.51 -14.10 -9.81
N VAL A 424 8.25 -13.90 -9.46
CA VAL A 424 7.19 -14.86 -9.74
C VAL A 424 6.12 -14.24 -10.64
N ASP A 425 5.39 -15.08 -11.34
CA ASP A 425 4.19 -14.70 -12.08
C ASP A 425 3.08 -14.30 -11.09
N ALA A 426 2.47 -13.15 -11.27
CA ALA A 426 1.54 -12.61 -10.28
C ALA A 426 0.22 -13.39 -10.22
N ALA A 427 -0.28 -13.89 -11.35
CA ALA A 427 -1.53 -14.65 -11.38
C ALA A 427 -1.40 -16.06 -10.80
N THR A 428 -0.19 -16.67 -10.88
CA THR A 428 -0.01 -18.08 -10.56
C THR A 428 0.99 -18.37 -9.44
N GLY A 429 1.76 -17.38 -8.98
CA GLY A 429 2.83 -17.56 -8.00
C GLY A 429 4.03 -18.37 -8.50
N LYS A 430 4.04 -18.82 -9.76
CA LYS A 430 5.11 -19.65 -10.33
C LYS A 430 6.39 -18.86 -10.52
N LEU A 431 7.51 -19.47 -10.11
CA LEU A 431 8.83 -18.88 -10.24
C LEU A 431 9.19 -18.63 -11.72
N ILE A 432 9.57 -17.39 -12.02
CA ILE A 432 10.08 -16.98 -13.33
C ILE A 432 11.59 -16.96 -13.30
N TRP A 433 12.16 -16.36 -12.25
CA TRP A 433 13.59 -16.15 -12.07
C TRP A 433 13.96 -16.10 -10.60
N SER A 434 15.18 -16.51 -10.28
CA SER A 434 15.78 -16.28 -8.96
C SER A 434 17.28 -16.09 -9.08
N ILE A 435 17.91 -15.53 -8.04
CA ILE A 435 19.33 -15.20 -8.04
C ILE A 435 20.26 -16.44 -8.11
N GLY A 436 19.78 -17.62 -7.67
CA GLY A 436 20.42 -18.91 -7.86
C GLY A 436 21.55 -19.26 -6.89
N HIS A 437 21.84 -18.42 -5.90
CA HIS A 437 22.82 -18.74 -4.84
C HIS A 437 22.22 -18.49 -3.44
N THR A 438 22.89 -18.99 -2.41
CA THR A 438 22.46 -18.78 -1.02
C THR A 438 22.44 -17.29 -0.70
N THR A 439 21.31 -16.82 -0.16
CA THR A 439 21.17 -15.48 0.38
C THR A 439 20.93 -15.55 1.89
N TYR A 440 21.30 -14.49 2.57
CA TYR A 440 20.97 -14.27 3.97
C TYR A 440 19.80 -13.29 4.07
N HIS A 441 19.80 -12.38 5.04
CA HIS A 441 18.77 -11.35 5.14
C HIS A 441 18.93 -10.33 4.02
N VAL A 442 18.05 -10.37 3.01
CA VAL A 442 17.97 -9.34 1.98
C VAL A 442 16.95 -8.30 2.43
N GLY A 443 17.44 -7.22 3.06
CA GLY A 443 16.61 -6.23 3.74
C GLY A 443 15.98 -5.18 2.84
N ASP A 444 16.57 -4.93 1.66
CA ASP A 444 16.08 -3.93 0.73
C ASP A 444 16.01 -4.43 -0.70
N GLY A 445 15.01 -3.95 -1.40
CA GLY A 445 14.81 -4.16 -2.82
C GLY A 445 14.09 -2.97 -3.44
N MET A 446 14.25 -2.80 -4.74
CA MET A 446 13.62 -1.74 -5.51
C MET A 446 13.35 -2.21 -6.92
N VAL A 447 12.25 -1.74 -7.48
CA VAL A 447 11.90 -1.92 -8.89
C VAL A 447 11.65 -0.54 -9.49
N THR A 448 12.35 -0.22 -10.56
CA THR A 448 12.17 1.03 -11.32
C THR A 448 12.85 0.93 -12.68
N ASP A 449 12.47 1.79 -13.61
CA ASP A 449 13.18 2.02 -14.87
C ASP A 449 14.37 2.94 -14.58
N PHE A 450 15.57 2.39 -14.40
CA PHE A 450 16.82 3.15 -14.23
C PHE A 450 17.83 2.91 -15.35
N ASP A 451 17.56 2.01 -16.29
CA ASP A 451 18.37 1.82 -17.49
C ASP A 451 17.50 1.96 -18.76
N PRO A 452 17.40 3.18 -19.32
CA PRO A 452 16.55 3.43 -20.48
C PRO A 452 17.04 2.71 -21.77
N ALA A 453 18.19 2.01 -21.74
CA ALA A 453 18.67 1.18 -22.84
C ALA A 453 17.95 -0.17 -22.91
N HIS A 454 17.35 -0.62 -21.84
CA HIS A 454 16.62 -1.89 -21.73
C HIS A 454 15.12 -1.64 -21.55
N PRO A 455 14.25 -2.21 -22.39
CA PRO A 455 12.80 -2.10 -22.20
C PRO A 455 12.33 -2.87 -20.96
N GLY A 456 11.52 -2.24 -20.10
CA GLY A 456 10.98 -2.86 -18.90
C GLY A 456 11.40 -2.13 -17.64
N LEU A 457 11.36 -2.84 -16.51
CA LEU A 457 11.79 -2.33 -15.21
C LEU A 457 12.94 -3.17 -14.70
N GLU A 458 13.95 -2.52 -14.12
CA GLU A 458 15.05 -3.20 -13.46
C GLU A 458 14.74 -3.46 -11.99
N CYS A 459 15.29 -4.57 -11.48
CA CYS A 459 15.20 -4.97 -10.08
C CYS A 459 16.56 -4.79 -9.39
N PHE A 460 16.54 -4.17 -8.24
CA PHE A 460 17.69 -4.07 -7.34
C PHE A 460 17.39 -4.82 -6.05
N ALA A 461 18.39 -5.52 -5.50
CA ALA A 461 18.36 -6.13 -4.18
C ALA A 461 19.65 -5.82 -3.43
N SER A 462 19.54 -5.43 -2.16
CA SER A 462 20.70 -5.29 -1.28
C SER A 462 21.00 -6.63 -0.64
N GLU A 463 22.05 -7.31 -1.10
CA GLU A 463 22.52 -8.55 -0.52
C GLU A 463 23.84 -8.29 0.22
N ASP A 464 23.96 -8.81 1.44
CA ASP A 464 25.22 -8.74 2.20
C ASP A 464 26.18 -9.83 1.74
N LEU A 465 26.97 -9.50 0.73
CA LEU A 465 28.01 -10.40 0.20
C LEU A 465 29.15 -10.69 1.19
N SER A 466 29.25 -9.94 2.30
CA SER A 466 30.29 -10.17 3.33
C SER A 466 30.03 -11.42 4.17
N LEU A 467 28.84 -11.98 4.07
CA LEU A 467 28.41 -13.17 4.80
C LEU A 467 28.50 -14.48 3.97
N ILE A 468 29.03 -14.42 2.74
CA ILE A 468 29.21 -15.56 1.85
C ILE A 468 30.60 -16.15 2.00
#